data_1775b5a2b070de0c1ed3e9e7343e5bf6
#
_entry.id   1775b5a2b070de0c1ed3e9e7343e5bf6
#
_cell.length_a   1.000
_cell.length_b   1.000
_cell.length_c   1.000
_cell.angle_alpha   90.00
_cell.angle_beta   90.00
_cell.angle_gamma   90.00
#
_symmetry.space_group_name_H-M   'P 1'
#
loop_
_entity.id
_entity.type
_entity.pdbx_description
1 polymer ?
#
loop_
_entity_poly.entity_id
_entity_poly.type
_entity_poly.pdbx_seq_one_letter_code
_entity_poly.pdbx_strand_id
1 'polypeptide(L)'
;MLKQIIVLSSVVVILAACSATSDNPAEKYAKVPEKELFYQAVGDIASKDYRDSIEKFEALDARFPFGEYAEKGQLYVIYSYYQGDQLPQALLSAERFIHVHPDSTHIDYAYFMKGLLNYQQNLGVFDHYFSADLAARDLTAAKASFVDFAVLVESYPNSAYRDAAIQYMTYLRNLMASQELQIAEFYFIRHAYVAAIDHANIVIREYQGAPSVKHALELAMQSYDKLHLNELADVYRQVIHYNYPST
;
A
#
# COMPACT_ATOMS: atom_id res chain seq x y z
N MET A 1 -25.22 60.40 11.72
CA MET A 1 -24.31 60.27 10.57
C MET A 1 -22.94 59.73 10.94
N LEU A 2 -22.33 60.11 12.05
CA LEU A 2 -20.95 59.64 12.42
C LEU A 2 -20.87 58.11 12.73
N LYS A 3 -21.94 57.49 13.32
CA LYS A 3 -21.98 56.06 13.59
C LYS A 3 -22.11 55.15 12.34
N GLN A 4 -22.71 55.64 11.26
CA GLN A 4 -22.83 54.90 10.02
C GLN A 4 -21.51 54.90 9.19
N ILE A 5 -20.70 55.92 9.33
CA ILE A 5 -19.40 56.00 8.65
C ILE A 5 -18.38 55.03 9.28
N ILE A 6 -18.44 54.85 10.60
CA ILE A 6 -17.57 53.91 11.34
C ILE A 6 -17.90 52.45 10.96
N VAL A 7 -19.17 52.09 10.78
CA VAL A 7 -19.58 50.72 10.40
C VAL A 7 -19.18 50.44 8.94
N LEU A 8 -19.26 51.38 8.05
CA LEU A 8 -18.84 51.21 6.64
C LEU A 8 -17.32 51.07 6.50
N SER A 9 -16.55 51.78 7.35
CA SER A 9 -15.08 51.67 7.37
C SER A 9 -14.60 50.33 7.93
N SER A 10 -15.32 49.71 8.88
CA SER A 10 -14.98 48.38 9.44
C SER A 10 -15.28 47.23 8.47
N VAL A 11 -16.25 47.33 7.60
CA VAL A 11 -16.59 46.31 6.61
C VAL A 11 -15.58 46.27 5.46
N VAL A 12 -15.00 47.42 5.08
CA VAL A 12 -13.96 47.46 4.03
C VAL A 12 -12.64 46.87 4.47
N VAL A 13 -12.28 46.92 5.76
CA VAL A 13 -11.05 46.32 6.28
C VAL A 13 -11.11 44.79 6.34
N ILE A 14 -12.30 44.17 6.48
CA ILE A 14 -12.46 42.71 6.53
C ILE A 14 -12.35 42.05 5.14
N LEU A 15 -12.61 42.80 4.05
CA LEU A 15 -12.50 42.30 2.69
C LEU A 15 -11.07 42.28 2.14
N ALA A 16 -10.13 42.97 2.78
CA ALA A 16 -8.72 42.98 2.38
C ALA A 16 -7.86 41.84 2.97
N ALA A 17 -8.43 41.00 3.87
CA ALA A 17 -7.70 39.94 4.54
C ALA A 17 -7.78 38.57 3.83
N CYS A 18 -8.39 38.47 2.66
CA CYS A 18 -8.47 37.23 1.87
C CYS A 18 -7.59 37.25 0.59
N SER A 19 -6.50 37.99 0.58
CA SER A 19 -5.40 37.67 -0.33
C SER A 19 -4.50 36.63 0.37
N ALA A 20 -5.02 35.42 0.58
CA ALA A 20 -4.16 34.27 0.70
C ALA A 20 -3.38 34.21 -0.62
N THR A 21 -2.12 34.59 -0.61
CA THR A 21 -1.17 34.21 -1.64
C THR A 21 -1.30 32.71 -1.75
N SER A 22 -1.97 32.22 -2.79
CA SER A 22 -1.85 30.83 -3.19
C SER A 22 -0.37 30.70 -3.57
N ASP A 23 0.42 30.10 -2.67
CA ASP A 23 1.78 29.70 -2.99
C ASP A 23 1.68 28.58 -4.04
N ASN A 24 1.36 29.02 -5.28
CA ASN A 24 1.36 28.12 -6.42
C ASN A 24 2.82 27.82 -6.78
N PRO A 25 3.29 26.58 -6.62
CA PRO A 25 4.68 26.23 -6.91
C PRO A 25 5.11 26.63 -8.33
N ALA A 26 4.21 26.55 -9.32
CA ALA A 26 4.49 26.96 -10.69
C ALA A 26 4.83 28.43 -10.81
N GLU A 27 4.21 29.32 -10.02
CA GLU A 27 4.49 30.75 -10.02
C GLU A 27 5.80 31.08 -9.29
N LYS A 28 6.06 30.43 -8.17
CA LYS A 28 7.30 30.59 -7.39
C LYS A 28 8.54 30.31 -8.22
N TYR A 29 8.50 29.26 -9.04
CA TYR A 29 9.62 28.86 -9.90
C TYR A 29 9.48 29.31 -11.37
N ALA A 30 8.60 30.25 -11.70
CA ALA A 30 8.26 30.64 -13.08
C ALA A 30 9.45 31.02 -13.97
N LYS A 31 10.56 31.45 -13.39
CA LYS A 31 11.77 31.90 -14.15
C LYS A 31 12.86 30.81 -14.19
N VAL A 32 12.69 29.69 -13.48
CA VAL A 32 13.70 28.63 -13.42
C VAL A 32 13.56 27.72 -14.64
N PRO A 33 14.62 27.48 -15.43
CA PRO A 33 14.58 26.52 -16.54
C PRO A 33 14.30 25.11 -16.08
N GLU A 34 13.69 24.28 -16.95
CA GLU A 34 13.28 22.91 -16.65
C GLU A 34 14.43 22.07 -16.04
N LYS A 35 15.55 22.02 -16.73
CA LYS A 35 16.74 21.25 -16.32
C LYS A 35 17.23 21.69 -14.93
N GLU A 36 17.31 22.99 -14.70
CA GLU A 36 17.79 23.56 -13.44
C GLU A 36 16.81 23.20 -12.30
N LEU A 37 15.50 23.36 -12.52
CA LEU A 37 14.47 23.02 -11.55
C LEU A 37 14.53 21.55 -11.16
N PHE A 38 14.70 20.64 -12.13
CA PHE A 38 14.87 19.22 -11.90
C PHE A 38 16.08 18.92 -11.01
N TYR A 39 17.27 19.47 -11.35
CA TYR A 39 18.48 19.21 -10.57
C TYR A 39 18.46 19.84 -9.18
N GLN A 40 17.80 20.99 -9.01
CA GLN A 40 17.57 21.57 -7.68
C GLN A 40 16.72 20.63 -6.83
N ALA A 41 15.60 20.11 -7.36
CA ALA A 41 14.75 19.16 -6.66
C ALA A 41 15.47 17.85 -6.28
N VAL A 42 16.34 17.34 -7.16
CA VAL A 42 17.20 16.18 -6.87
C VAL A 42 18.22 16.51 -5.77
N GLY A 43 18.76 17.71 -5.76
CA GLY A 43 19.66 18.20 -4.70
C GLY A 43 18.98 18.23 -3.33
N ASP A 44 17.71 18.63 -3.29
CA ASP A 44 16.91 18.63 -2.06
C ASP A 44 16.69 17.21 -1.52
N ILE A 45 16.47 16.22 -2.40
CA ILE A 45 16.41 14.80 -2.00
C ILE A 45 17.71 14.40 -1.33
N ALA A 46 18.86 14.75 -1.92
CA ALA A 46 20.18 14.42 -1.37
C ALA A 46 20.40 15.06 0.01
N SER A 47 19.85 16.24 0.23
CA SER A 47 19.86 16.96 1.51
C SER A 47 18.75 16.50 2.47
N LYS A 48 17.88 15.57 2.06
CA LYS A 48 16.69 15.09 2.78
C LYS A 48 15.65 16.19 3.03
N ASP A 49 15.68 17.25 2.24
CA ASP A 49 14.64 18.27 2.22
C ASP A 49 13.51 17.88 1.28
N TYR A 50 12.74 16.90 1.72
CA TYR A 50 11.69 16.31 0.90
C TYR A 50 10.54 17.29 0.61
N ARG A 51 10.30 18.25 1.50
CA ARG A 51 9.29 19.28 1.30
C ARG A 51 9.63 20.18 0.11
N ASP A 52 10.84 20.69 0.07
CA ASP A 52 11.29 21.57 -1.02
C ASP A 52 11.44 20.78 -2.32
N SER A 53 11.86 19.50 -2.25
CA SER A 53 11.90 18.60 -3.39
C SER A 53 10.51 18.39 -3.99
N ILE A 54 9.49 18.10 -3.19
CA ILE A 54 8.09 17.95 -3.62
C ILE A 54 7.62 19.18 -4.34
N GLU A 55 7.78 20.35 -3.72
CA GLU A 55 7.34 21.63 -4.29
C GLU A 55 7.96 21.90 -5.67
N LYS A 56 9.25 21.61 -5.83
CA LYS A 56 9.94 21.80 -7.11
C LYS A 56 9.52 20.78 -8.16
N PHE A 57 9.29 19.51 -7.80
CA PHE A 57 8.78 18.52 -8.76
C PHE A 57 7.33 18.77 -9.16
N GLU A 58 6.49 19.26 -8.25
CA GLU A 58 5.13 19.72 -8.60
C GLU A 58 5.17 20.92 -9.55
N ALA A 59 6.06 21.88 -9.30
CA ALA A 59 6.27 22.99 -10.21
C ALA A 59 6.79 22.53 -11.58
N LEU A 60 7.67 21.52 -11.61
CA LEU A 60 8.17 20.93 -12.84
C LEU A 60 7.03 20.30 -13.66
N ASP A 61 6.22 19.46 -13.02
CA ASP A 61 5.07 18.79 -13.66
C ASP A 61 4.04 19.81 -14.20
N ALA A 62 3.75 20.84 -13.42
CA ALA A 62 2.79 21.89 -13.82
C ALA A 62 3.28 22.76 -14.98
N ARG A 63 4.58 23.06 -15.05
CA ARG A 63 5.15 23.97 -16.05
C ARG A 63 5.63 23.26 -17.32
N PHE A 64 6.10 22.03 -17.18
CA PHE A 64 6.74 21.27 -18.25
C PHE A 64 6.18 19.83 -18.33
N PRO A 65 4.85 19.66 -18.50
CA PRO A 65 4.20 18.34 -18.42
C PRO A 65 4.69 17.35 -19.51
N PHE A 66 5.29 17.87 -20.59
CA PHE A 66 5.85 17.09 -21.70
C PHE A 66 7.35 17.35 -21.89
N GLY A 67 8.02 17.87 -20.89
CA GLY A 67 9.44 18.18 -20.93
C GLY A 67 10.34 16.97 -20.86
N GLU A 68 11.62 17.17 -21.12
CA GLU A 68 12.63 16.10 -21.06
C GLU A 68 12.73 15.44 -19.68
N TYR A 69 12.43 16.21 -18.61
CA TYR A 69 12.54 15.76 -17.23
C TYR A 69 11.19 15.44 -16.60
N ALA A 70 10.07 15.58 -17.32
CA ALA A 70 8.72 15.39 -16.79
C ALA A 70 8.52 14.00 -16.19
N GLU A 71 8.76 12.94 -16.98
CA GLU A 71 8.57 11.55 -16.54
C GLU A 71 9.47 11.21 -15.34
N LYS A 72 10.75 11.61 -15.39
CA LYS A 72 11.66 11.40 -14.27
C LYS A 72 11.24 12.17 -13.02
N GLY A 73 10.79 13.41 -13.17
CA GLY A 73 10.27 14.22 -12.08
C GLY A 73 9.08 13.58 -11.38
N GLN A 74 8.17 13.00 -12.15
CA GLN A 74 7.01 12.28 -11.61
C GLN A 74 7.41 11.01 -10.82
N LEU A 75 8.48 10.32 -11.19
CA LEU A 75 9.02 9.20 -10.40
C LEU A 75 9.69 9.70 -9.12
N TYR A 76 10.46 10.76 -9.19
CA TYR A 76 11.13 11.34 -8.02
C TYR A 76 10.15 11.95 -7.01
N VAL A 77 9.04 12.52 -7.46
CA VAL A 77 8.02 13.06 -6.54
C VAL A 77 7.34 11.94 -5.74
N ILE A 78 7.13 10.75 -6.33
CA ILE A 78 6.64 9.57 -5.58
C ILE A 78 7.58 9.27 -4.41
N TYR A 79 8.89 9.22 -4.69
CA TYR A 79 9.90 8.97 -3.66
C TYR A 79 9.94 10.08 -2.61
N SER A 80 9.85 11.34 -3.03
CA SER A 80 9.89 12.49 -2.12
C SER A 80 8.69 12.52 -1.18
N TYR A 81 7.48 12.23 -1.67
CA TYR A 81 6.29 12.07 -0.84
C TYR A 81 6.43 10.90 0.14
N TYR A 82 6.94 9.76 -0.33
CA TYR A 82 7.18 8.59 0.50
C TYR A 82 8.14 8.90 1.66
N GLN A 83 9.28 9.52 1.36
CA GLN A 83 10.29 9.88 2.36
C GLN A 83 9.84 11.04 3.27
N GLY A 84 8.94 11.88 2.79
CA GLY A 84 8.31 12.97 3.53
C GLY A 84 7.11 12.54 4.38
N ASP A 85 6.87 11.22 4.51
CA ASP A 85 5.74 10.63 5.26
C ASP A 85 4.35 11.08 4.76
N GLN A 86 4.26 11.45 3.48
CA GLN A 86 3.02 11.83 2.81
C GLN A 86 2.50 10.64 1.97
N LEU A 87 2.20 9.51 2.65
CA LEU A 87 1.87 8.25 2.02
C LEU A 87 0.66 8.32 1.06
N PRO A 88 -0.45 9.03 1.38
CA PRO A 88 -1.57 9.15 0.44
C PRO A 88 -1.19 9.87 -0.87
N GLN A 89 -0.38 10.93 -0.79
CA GLN A 89 0.08 11.67 -1.97
C GLN A 89 1.05 10.84 -2.80
N ALA A 90 1.94 10.08 -2.14
CA ALA A 90 2.83 9.15 -2.82
C ALA A 90 2.04 8.08 -3.60
N LEU A 91 1.00 7.49 -2.98
CA LEU A 91 0.14 6.49 -3.60
C LEU A 91 -0.59 7.05 -4.83
N LEU A 92 -1.22 8.22 -4.68
CA LEU A 92 -1.90 8.90 -5.79
C LEU A 92 -0.94 9.21 -6.95
N SER A 93 0.29 9.66 -6.63
CA SER A 93 1.32 9.95 -7.64
C SER A 93 1.79 8.69 -8.37
N ALA A 94 1.94 7.56 -7.67
CA ALA A 94 2.29 6.27 -8.27
C ALA A 94 1.16 5.77 -9.19
N GLU A 95 -0.09 5.86 -8.77
CA GLU A 95 -1.26 5.49 -9.59
C GLU A 95 -1.38 6.36 -10.83
N ARG A 96 -1.20 7.68 -10.68
CA ARG A 96 -1.19 8.61 -11.81
C ARG A 96 -0.08 8.26 -12.79
N PHE A 97 1.13 7.98 -12.33
CA PHE A 97 2.26 7.60 -13.19
C PHE A 97 1.94 6.35 -14.01
N ILE A 98 1.44 5.29 -13.38
CA ILE A 98 1.05 4.05 -14.06
C ILE A 98 -0.01 4.30 -15.14
N HIS A 99 -0.96 5.20 -14.86
CA HIS A 99 -2.02 5.50 -15.82
C HIS A 99 -1.55 6.37 -17.00
N VAL A 100 -0.67 7.34 -16.73
CA VAL A 100 -0.21 8.31 -17.75
C VAL A 100 0.92 7.75 -18.61
N HIS A 101 1.78 6.88 -18.02
CA HIS A 101 2.97 6.33 -18.67
C HIS A 101 2.95 4.79 -18.68
N PRO A 102 1.93 4.15 -19.29
CA PRO A 102 1.81 2.68 -19.27
C PRO A 102 2.97 1.96 -19.99
N ASP A 103 3.64 2.63 -20.93
CA ASP A 103 4.76 2.09 -21.70
C ASP A 103 6.14 2.55 -21.17
N SER A 104 6.19 3.18 -20.00
CA SER A 104 7.45 3.63 -19.40
C SER A 104 8.38 2.47 -19.08
N THR A 105 9.66 2.63 -19.36
CA THR A 105 10.71 1.66 -18.97
C THR A 105 10.92 1.59 -17.45
N HIS A 106 10.35 2.52 -16.69
CA HIS A 106 10.42 2.61 -15.23
C HIS A 106 9.08 2.36 -14.53
N ILE A 107 8.11 1.82 -15.25
CA ILE A 107 6.77 1.55 -14.70
C ILE A 107 6.81 0.51 -13.57
N ASP A 108 7.78 -0.40 -13.60
CA ASP A 108 8.04 -1.38 -12.57
C ASP A 108 8.33 -0.73 -11.20
N TYR A 109 9.05 0.39 -11.18
CA TYR A 109 9.26 1.18 -9.97
C TYR A 109 7.93 1.73 -9.41
N ALA A 110 7.06 2.24 -10.28
CA ALA A 110 5.78 2.78 -9.84
C ALA A 110 4.86 1.69 -9.25
N TYR A 111 4.83 0.49 -9.83
CA TYR A 111 4.13 -0.68 -9.25
C TYR A 111 4.75 -1.11 -7.92
N PHE A 112 6.08 -1.13 -7.83
CA PHE A 112 6.76 -1.44 -6.58
C PHE A 112 6.40 -0.45 -5.47
N MET A 113 6.47 0.85 -5.77
CA MET A 113 6.10 1.90 -4.82
C MET A 113 4.62 1.82 -4.42
N LYS A 114 3.73 1.58 -5.37
CA LYS A 114 2.30 1.39 -5.09
C LYS A 114 2.07 0.23 -4.11
N GLY A 115 2.68 -0.92 -4.39
CA GLY A 115 2.62 -2.08 -3.48
C GLY A 115 3.18 -1.78 -2.10
N LEU A 116 4.32 -1.09 -2.02
CA LEU A 116 4.96 -0.70 -0.75
C LEU A 116 4.10 0.28 0.07
N LEU A 117 3.47 1.24 -0.59
CA LEU A 117 2.60 2.22 0.04
C LEU A 117 1.33 1.57 0.60
N ASN A 118 0.69 0.68 -0.16
CA ASN A 118 -0.44 -0.12 0.32
C ASN A 118 -0.04 -1.05 1.48
N TYR A 119 1.18 -1.62 1.44
CA TYR A 119 1.72 -2.40 2.54
C TYR A 119 1.84 -1.57 3.83
N GLN A 120 2.39 -0.36 3.74
CA GLN A 120 2.55 0.52 4.90
C GLN A 120 1.22 1.01 5.48
N GLN A 121 0.20 1.25 4.66
CA GLN A 121 -1.13 1.57 5.16
C GLN A 121 -1.73 0.44 6.02
N ASN A 122 -1.39 -0.82 5.73
CA ASN A 122 -1.84 -1.95 6.53
C ASN A 122 -1.18 -2.03 7.91
N LEU A 123 0.07 -1.56 8.04
CA LEU A 123 0.82 -1.63 9.30
C LEU A 123 0.32 -0.64 10.36
N GLY A 124 -0.27 0.50 9.96
CA GLY A 124 -0.72 1.55 10.87
C GLY A 124 0.41 2.31 11.58
N VAL A 125 0.12 3.53 12.04
CA VAL A 125 1.13 4.43 12.64
C VAL A 125 1.66 3.94 14.00
N PHE A 126 0.93 3.03 14.68
CA PHE A 126 1.23 2.59 16.05
C PHE A 126 1.79 1.16 16.17
N ASP A 127 1.95 0.44 15.06
CA ASP A 127 2.35 -0.97 15.11
C ASP A 127 3.77 -1.21 15.61
N HIS A 128 4.63 -0.21 15.58
CA HIS A 128 5.97 -0.29 16.17
C HIS A 128 5.97 -0.32 17.71
N TYR A 129 4.86 0.05 18.35
CA TYR A 129 4.77 0.17 19.82
C TYR A 129 3.89 -0.88 20.48
N PHE A 130 3.01 -1.53 19.74
CA PHE A 130 2.10 -2.54 20.27
C PHE A 130 2.16 -3.80 19.40
N SER A 131 2.39 -4.94 20.01
CA SER A 131 2.30 -6.26 19.38
C SER A 131 0.82 -6.60 19.10
N ALA A 132 0.15 -5.82 18.27
CA ALA A 132 -1.21 -6.11 17.84
C ALA A 132 -1.19 -7.28 16.85
N ASP A 133 -2.15 -8.18 16.99
CA ASP A 133 -2.36 -9.23 16.00
C ASP A 133 -2.82 -8.62 14.67
N LEU A 134 -1.90 -8.50 13.73
CA LEU A 134 -2.16 -7.92 12.42
C LEU A 134 -3.22 -8.71 11.62
N ALA A 135 -3.33 -10.01 11.88
CA ALA A 135 -4.32 -10.84 11.21
C ALA A 135 -5.76 -10.57 11.70
N ALA A 136 -5.93 -9.95 12.87
CA ALA A 136 -7.25 -9.57 13.39
C ALA A 136 -7.80 -8.26 12.80
N ARG A 137 -7.05 -7.58 11.92
CA ARG A 137 -7.39 -6.29 11.31
C ARG A 137 -8.04 -6.41 9.94
N ASP A 138 -8.52 -5.28 9.42
CA ASP A 138 -8.89 -5.18 8.02
C ASP A 138 -7.65 -5.31 7.12
N LEU A 139 -7.61 -6.34 6.27
CA LEU A 139 -6.53 -6.62 5.34
C LEU A 139 -6.79 -6.10 3.91
N THR A 140 -7.70 -5.15 3.73
CA THR A 140 -8.00 -4.60 2.39
C THR A 140 -6.75 -4.01 1.74
N ALA A 141 -5.98 -3.19 2.47
CA ALA A 141 -4.73 -2.62 1.97
C ALA A 141 -3.64 -3.70 1.73
N ALA A 142 -3.59 -4.74 2.57
CA ALA A 142 -2.68 -5.87 2.38
C ALA A 142 -3.00 -6.66 1.10
N LYS A 143 -4.28 -6.88 0.81
CA LYS A 143 -4.73 -7.52 -0.44
C LYS A 143 -4.39 -6.67 -1.65
N ALA A 144 -4.62 -5.35 -1.60
CA ALA A 144 -4.23 -4.42 -2.65
C ALA A 144 -2.72 -4.45 -2.90
N SER A 145 -1.91 -4.37 -1.85
CA SER A 145 -0.45 -4.49 -1.91
C SER A 145 0.00 -5.79 -2.58
N PHE A 146 -0.60 -6.92 -2.21
CA PHE A 146 -0.29 -8.22 -2.82
C PHE A 146 -0.55 -8.22 -4.32
N VAL A 147 -1.68 -7.65 -4.77
CA VAL A 147 -2.04 -7.54 -6.19
C VAL A 147 -1.04 -6.65 -6.94
N ASP A 148 -0.66 -5.51 -6.38
CA ASP A 148 0.30 -4.60 -7.01
C ASP A 148 1.68 -5.25 -7.19
N PHE A 149 2.17 -5.98 -6.17
CA PHE A 149 3.40 -6.75 -6.28
C PHE A 149 3.28 -7.93 -7.26
N ALA A 150 2.11 -8.59 -7.34
CA ALA A 150 1.88 -9.66 -8.29
C ALA A 150 1.98 -9.15 -9.74
N VAL A 151 1.36 -8.00 -10.04
CA VAL A 151 1.48 -7.35 -11.35
C VAL A 151 2.96 -7.09 -11.69
N LEU A 152 3.73 -6.56 -10.74
CA LEU A 152 5.17 -6.33 -10.95
C LEU A 152 5.91 -7.63 -11.28
N VAL A 153 5.72 -8.67 -10.46
CA VAL A 153 6.45 -9.95 -10.59
C VAL A 153 6.11 -10.68 -11.90
N GLU A 154 4.84 -10.61 -12.33
CA GLU A 154 4.34 -11.31 -13.52
C GLU A 154 4.63 -10.54 -14.82
N SER A 155 4.41 -9.21 -14.81
CA SER A 155 4.53 -8.39 -16.01
C SER A 155 5.97 -7.89 -16.25
N TYR A 156 6.78 -7.78 -15.19
CA TYR A 156 8.16 -7.24 -15.27
C TYR A 156 9.18 -8.20 -14.65
N PRO A 157 9.39 -9.39 -15.25
CA PRO A 157 10.22 -10.46 -14.66
C PRO A 157 11.71 -10.08 -14.50
N ASN A 158 12.19 -9.07 -15.24
CA ASN A 158 13.56 -8.57 -15.17
C ASN A 158 13.70 -7.31 -14.28
N SER A 159 12.66 -6.91 -13.56
CA SER A 159 12.69 -5.76 -12.67
C SER A 159 13.70 -5.96 -11.54
N ALA A 160 14.45 -4.91 -11.22
CA ALA A 160 15.33 -4.88 -10.05
C ALA A 160 14.57 -5.00 -8.71
N TYR A 161 13.27 -4.71 -8.70
CA TYR A 161 12.40 -4.77 -7.53
C TYR A 161 11.72 -6.12 -7.33
N ARG A 162 11.86 -7.04 -8.29
CA ARG A 162 11.15 -8.33 -8.33
C ARG A 162 11.36 -9.17 -7.07
N ASP A 163 12.60 -9.34 -6.64
CA ASP A 163 12.92 -10.19 -5.49
C ASP A 163 12.39 -9.60 -4.18
N ALA A 164 12.43 -8.28 -4.04
CA ALA A 164 11.82 -7.59 -2.91
C ALA A 164 10.28 -7.76 -2.92
N ALA A 165 9.66 -7.61 -4.08
CA ALA A 165 8.21 -7.81 -4.24
C ALA A 165 7.78 -9.23 -3.83
N ILE A 166 8.54 -10.26 -4.23
CA ILE A 166 8.28 -11.66 -3.83
C ILE A 166 8.35 -11.84 -2.30
N GLN A 167 9.29 -11.18 -1.63
CA GLN A 167 9.38 -11.23 -0.17
C GLN A 167 8.14 -10.59 0.49
N TYR A 168 7.71 -9.41 0.02
CA TYR A 168 6.47 -8.80 0.50
C TYR A 168 5.25 -9.67 0.22
N MET A 169 5.12 -10.24 -0.99
CA MET A 169 4.03 -11.16 -1.32
C MET A 169 4.00 -12.38 -0.40
N THR A 170 5.17 -12.94 -0.06
CA THR A 170 5.27 -14.08 0.86
C THR A 170 4.77 -13.70 2.26
N TYR A 171 5.18 -12.54 2.76
CA TYR A 171 4.70 -12.03 4.04
C TYR A 171 3.19 -11.80 4.04
N LEU A 172 2.68 -11.11 3.03
CA LEU A 172 1.25 -10.77 2.89
C LEU A 172 0.39 -12.04 2.77
N ARG A 173 0.83 -13.03 1.97
CA ARG A 173 0.18 -14.34 1.88
C ARG A 173 0.08 -15.01 3.24
N ASN A 174 1.17 -15.03 4.00
CA ASN A 174 1.19 -15.66 5.33
C ASN A 174 0.28 -14.93 6.31
N LEU A 175 0.20 -13.60 6.23
CA LEU A 175 -0.69 -12.77 7.04
C LEU A 175 -2.17 -13.07 6.73
N MET A 176 -2.54 -13.10 5.45
CA MET A 176 -3.91 -13.43 5.01
C MET A 176 -4.30 -14.87 5.39
N ALA A 177 -3.38 -15.81 5.26
CA ALA A 177 -3.59 -17.19 5.69
C ALA A 177 -3.81 -17.30 7.20
N SER A 178 -3.08 -16.52 8.01
CA SER A 178 -3.25 -16.46 9.45
C SER A 178 -4.61 -15.89 9.84
N GLN A 179 -5.10 -14.86 9.15
CA GLN A 179 -6.44 -14.31 9.38
C GLN A 179 -7.53 -15.34 9.13
N GLU A 180 -7.50 -16.01 7.98
CA GLU A 180 -8.50 -17.04 7.65
C GLU A 180 -8.46 -18.21 8.65
N LEU A 181 -7.27 -18.60 9.11
CA LEU A 181 -7.13 -19.63 10.14
C LEU A 181 -7.76 -19.18 11.47
N GLN A 182 -7.53 -17.96 11.92
CA GLN A 182 -8.15 -17.43 13.15
C GLN A 182 -9.70 -17.41 13.05
N ILE A 183 -10.23 -17.10 11.86
CA ILE A 183 -11.66 -17.16 11.61
C ILE A 183 -12.16 -18.62 11.71
N ALA A 184 -11.42 -19.57 11.14
CA ALA A 184 -11.75 -20.99 11.24
C ALA A 184 -11.75 -21.47 12.69
N GLU A 185 -10.73 -21.09 13.48
CA GLU A 185 -10.63 -21.41 14.91
C GLU A 185 -11.79 -20.81 15.71
N PHE A 186 -12.15 -19.55 15.43
CA PHE A 186 -13.29 -18.89 16.05
C PHE A 186 -14.60 -19.67 15.85
N TYR A 187 -14.85 -20.16 14.62
CA TYR A 187 -16.02 -20.99 14.35
C TYR A 187 -15.94 -22.36 14.99
N PHE A 188 -14.76 -22.98 15.00
CA PHE A 188 -14.53 -24.28 15.64
C PHE A 188 -14.87 -24.27 17.13
N ILE A 189 -14.37 -23.26 17.87
CA ILE A 189 -14.64 -23.07 19.31
C ILE A 189 -16.14 -22.89 19.59
N ARG A 190 -16.88 -22.33 18.63
CA ARG A 190 -18.33 -22.14 18.71
C ARG A 190 -19.15 -23.32 18.23
N HIS A 191 -18.49 -24.45 17.95
CA HIS A 191 -19.11 -25.67 17.42
C HIS A 191 -19.77 -25.49 16.04
N ALA A 192 -19.48 -24.42 15.32
CA ALA A 192 -19.92 -24.15 13.96
C ALA A 192 -18.96 -24.84 12.95
N TYR A 193 -18.88 -26.16 13.02
CA TYR A 193 -17.84 -26.95 12.34
C TYR A 193 -17.85 -26.82 10.82
N VAL A 194 -19.02 -26.64 10.20
CA VAL A 194 -19.11 -26.43 8.73
C VAL A 194 -18.41 -25.12 8.34
N ALA A 195 -18.68 -24.04 9.05
CA ALA A 195 -18.02 -22.75 8.79
C ALA A 195 -16.51 -22.83 9.09
N ALA A 196 -16.11 -23.56 10.13
CA ALA A 196 -14.68 -23.80 10.42
C ALA A 196 -13.98 -24.54 9.25
N ILE A 197 -14.62 -25.55 8.66
CA ILE A 197 -14.13 -26.27 7.48
C ILE A 197 -14.00 -25.32 6.27
N ASP A 198 -15.00 -24.47 6.03
CA ASP A 198 -14.98 -23.57 4.89
C ASP A 198 -13.79 -22.62 4.95
N HIS A 199 -13.56 -21.96 6.09
CA HIS A 199 -12.41 -21.07 6.29
C HIS A 199 -11.07 -21.81 6.28
N ALA A 200 -10.99 -23.00 6.89
CA ALA A 200 -9.79 -23.83 6.83
C ALA A 200 -9.46 -24.23 5.37
N ASN A 201 -10.47 -24.53 4.57
CA ASN A 201 -10.28 -24.86 3.15
C ASN A 201 -9.85 -23.66 2.31
N ILE A 202 -10.22 -22.43 2.66
CA ILE A 202 -9.66 -21.23 2.04
C ILE A 202 -8.14 -21.20 2.27
N VAL A 203 -7.67 -21.42 3.51
CA VAL A 203 -6.22 -21.48 3.81
C VAL A 203 -5.52 -22.54 2.96
N ILE A 204 -6.09 -23.74 2.88
CA ILE A 204 -5.48 -24.87 2.19
C ILE A 204 -5.39 -24.65 0.68
N ARG A 205 -6.41 -24.04 0.07
CA ARG A 205 -6.48 -23.87 -1.39
C ARG A 205 -5.81 -22.59 -1.89
N GLU A 206 -6.06 -21.47 -1.20
CA GLU A 206 -5.66 -20.15 -1.71
C GLU A 206 -4.27 -19.73 -1.19
N TYR A 207 -3.83 -20.27 -0.03
CA TYR A 207 -2.58 -19.84 0.60
C TYR A 207 -1.55 -20.97 0.73
N GLN A 208 -1.41 -21.77 -0.32
CA GLN A 208 -0.45 -22.87 -0.37
C GLN A 208 0.97 -22.41 -0.01
N GLY A 209 1.67 -23.20 0.80
CA GLY A 209 3.01 -22.87 1.29
C GLY A 209 3.04 -21.88 2.46
N ALA A 210 1.88 -21.39 2.95
CA ALA A 210 1.84 -20.63 4.19
C ALA A 210 2.01 -21.56 5.40
N PRO A 211 2.66 -21.11 6.50
CA PRO A 211 2.81 -21.89 7.73
C PRO A 211 1.48 -22.36 8.34
N SER A 212 0.41 -21.59 8.13
CA SER A 212 -0.95 -21.86 8.61
C SER A 212 -1.60 -23.11 7.98
N VAL A 213 -1.11 -23.60 6.83
CA VAL A 213 -1.75 -24.70 6.07
C VAL A 213 -1.83 -25.98 6.89
N LYS A 214 -0.77 -26.35 7.60
CA LYS A 214 -0.78 -27.55 8.44
C LYS A 214 -1.89 -27.49 9.49
N HIS A 215 -1.98 -26.39 10.21
CA HIS A 215 -3.00 -26.21 11.26
C HIS A 215 -4.41 -26.14 10.65
N ALA A 216 -4.59 -25.53 9.48
CA ALA A 216 -5.87 -25.53 8.77
C ALA A 216 -6.32 -26.96 8.39
N LEU A 217 -5.39 -27.82 7.91
CA LEU A 217 -5.68 -29.24 7.65
C LEU A 217 -6.09 -29.98 8.92
N GLU A 218 -5.40 -29.76 10.03
CA GLU A 218 -5.70 -30.37 11.33
C GLU A 218 -7.07 -29.90 11.84
N LEU A 219 -7.40 -28.63 11.70
CA LEU A 219 -8.69 -28.07 12.13
C LEU A 219 -9.85 -28.57 11.29
N ALA A 220 -9.68 -28.66 9.96
CA ALA A 220 -10.69 -29.23 9.05
C ALA A 220 -10.93 -30.73 9.40
N MET A 221 -9.86 -31.51 9.58
CA MET A 221 -9.95 -32.91 10.01
C MET A 221 -10.75 -33.04 11.29
N GLN A 222 -10.39 -32.30 12.36
CA GLN A 222 -11.09 -32.33 13.63
C GLN A 222 -12.56 -31.92 13.50
N SER A 223 -12.86 -30.95 12.63
CA SER A 223 -14.23 -30.48 12.37
C SER A 223 -15.06 -31.58 11.71
N TYR A 224 -14.51 -32.32 10.74
CA TYR A 224 -15.17 -33.47 10.13
C TYR A 224 -15.40 -34.58 11.15
N ASP A 225 -14.44 -34.89 12.04
CA ASP A 225 -14.61 -35.84 13.13
C ASP A 225 -15.76 -35.44 14.08
N LYS A 226 -15.88 -34.15 14.42
CA LYS A 226 -17.00 -33.63 15.23
C LYS A 226 -18.37 -33.73 14.55
N LEU A 227 -18.40 -33.71 13.23
CA LEU A 227 -19.62 -33.92 12.43
C LEU A 227 -19.90 -35.40 12.15
N HIS A 228 -19.08 -36.35 12.66
CA HIS A 228 -19.15 -37.77 12.39
C HIS A 228 -18.98 -38.16 10.91
N LEU A 229 -18.28 -37.30 10.14
CA LEU A 229 -17.95 -37.51 8.72
C LEU A 229 -16.54 -38.13 8.61
N ASN A 230 -16.37 -39.34 9.19
CA ASN A 230 -15.07 -39.96 9.37
C ASN A 230 -14.30 -40.22 8.06
N GLU A 231 -15.00 -40.57 6.98
CA GLU A 231 -14.37 -40.75 5.66
C GLU A 231 -13.67 -39.48 5.15
N LEU A 232 -14.29 -38.31 5.35
CA LEU A 232 -13.68 -37.04 4.99
C LEU A 232 -12.53 -36.69 5.93
N ALA A 233 -12.67 -36.91 7.23
CA ALA A 233 -11.57 -36.73 8.19
C ALA A 233 -10.36 -37.57 7.82
N ASP A 234 -10.57 -38.84 7.37
CA ASP A 234 -9.48 -39.73 6.95
C ASP A 234 -8.70 -39.20 5.73
N VAL A 235 -9.37 -38.55 4.79
CA VAL A 235 -8.71 -37.90 3.65
C VAL A 235 -7.73 -36.83 4.16
N TYR A 236 -8.17 -35.95 5.06
CA TYR A 236 -7.29 -34.92 5.62
C TYR A 236 -6.16 -35.51 6.44
N ARG A 237 -6.41 -36.59 7.18
CA ARG A 237 -5.40 -37.31 7.95
C ARG A 237 -4.30 -37.88 7.04
N GLN A 238 -4.67 -38.43 5.89
CA GLN A 238 -3.71 -38.93 4.90
C GLN A 238 -2.89 -37.77 4.28
N VAL A 239 -3.52 -36.65 3.97
CA VAL A 239 -2.83 -35.45 3.44
C VAL A 239 -1.83 -34.92 4.46
N ILE A 240 -2.20 -34.85 5.74
CA ILE A 240 -1.30 -34.40 6.81
C ILE A 240 -0.11 -35.39 6.94
N HIS A 241 -0.38 -36.69 6.97
CA HIS A 241 0.68 -37.70 7.09
C HIS A 241 1.67 -37.65 5.91
N TYR A 242 1.17 -37.44 4.69
CA TYR A 242 1.99 -37.36 3.48
C TYR A 242 2.90 -36.13 3.45
N ASN A 243 2.33 -34.95 3.77
CA ASN A 243 3.05 -33.68 3.65
C ASN A 243 3.84 -33.29 4.90
N TYR A 244 3.46 -33.81 6.07
CA TYR A 244 4.07 -33.49 7.37
C TYR A 244 4.35 -34.77 8.18
N PRO A 245 5.22 -35.64 7.67
CA PRO A 245 5.55 -36.89 8.39
C PRO A 245 6.12 -36.56 9.76
N SER A 246 5.66 -37.31 10.79
CA SER A 246 6.25 -37.23 12.13
C SER A 246 7.68 -37.76 12.04
N THR A 247 8.67 -36.92 12.33
CA THR A 247 10.07 -37.30 12.51
C THR A 247 10.24 -38.06 13.81
#